data_dba044799b1bcaffd7aef756adf2703e
#
_entry.id   dba044799b1bcaffd7aef756adf2703e
#
_cell.length_a   1.000
_cell.length_b   1.000
_cell.length_c   1.000
_cell.angle_alpha   90.00
_cell.angle_beta   90.00
_cell.angle_gamma   90.00
#
_symmetry.space_group_name_H-M   'P 1'
#
loop_
_entity.id
_entity.type
_entity.pdbx_description
1 polymer ?
#
loop_
_entity_poly.entity_id
_entity_poly.type
_entity_poly.pdbx_seq_one_letter_code
_entity_poly.pdbx_strand_id
1 'polypeptide(L)'
;MAKRFYNNRPPGILDVPHERPMGWTAAEEPDPFNPLGAKGIGEPAIGAGTASVLCAIADALGGEGYFYRSPVNVDMVLAKLEQIAEPHDRLMNHV
;
A
#
# COMPACT_ATOMS: atom_id res chain seq x y z
N MET A 1 -3.43 18.52 4.45
CA MET A 1 -2.88 17.82 3.27
C MET A 1 -1.57 18.47 2.87
N ALA A 2 -0.49 17.71 2.73
CA ALA A 2 0.82 18.24 2.33
C ALA A 2 0.74 18.75 0.88
N LYS A 3 1.06 20.04 0.70
CA LYS A 3 0.97 20.69 -0.62
C LYS A 3 2.31 20.83 -1.32
N ARG A 4 3.40 20.47 -0.66
CA ARG A 4 4.77 20.68 -1.14
C ARG A 4 5.63 19.46 -0.85
N PHE A 5 6.59 19.19 -1.73
CA PHE A 5 7.49 18.05 -1.65
C PHE A 5 8.24 17.96 -0.31
N TYR A 6 8.73 19.07 0.23
CA TYR A 6 9.45 19.06 1.51
C TYR A 6 8.56 18.77 2.71
N ASN A 7 7.24 18.92 2.59
CA ASN A 7 6.30 18.54 3.64
C ASN A 7 5.82 17.07 3.51
N ASN A 8 6.17 16.43 2.41
CA ASN A 8 5.78 15.05 2.10
C ASN A 8 6.89 14.38 1.29
N ARG A 9 8.08 14.31 1.91
CA ARG A 9 9.25 13.70 1.27
C ARG A 9 9.00 12.21 1.02
N PRO A 10 9.22 11.71 -0.20
CA PRO A 10 9.22 10.29 -0.46
C PRO A 10 10.27 9.56 0.39
N PRO A 11 10.02 8.31 0.81
CA PRO A 11 11.02 7.49 1.48
C PRO A 11 12.30 7.38 0.66
N GLY A 12 13.45 7.51 1.33
CA GLY A 12 14.76 7.29 0.73
C GLY A 12 15.34 5.93 1.12
N ILE A 13 16.53 5.65 0.63
CA ILE A 13 17.19 4.37 0.90
C ILE A 13 17.43 4.13 2.41
N LEU A 14 17.62 5.20 3.18
CA LEU A 14 17.82 5.11 4.63
C LEU A 14 16.53 4.85 5.41
N ASP A 15 15.38 5.00 4.77
CA ASP A 15 14.08 4.73 5.38
C ASP A 15 13.65 3.26 5.17
N VAL A 16 14.44 2.49 4.42
CA VAL A 16 14.19 1.06 4.20
C VAL A 16 14.45 0.30 5.51
N PRO A 17 13.54 -0.55 5.98
CA PRO A 17 13.75 -1.33 7.20
C PRO A 17 14.98 -2.23 7.11
N HIS A 18 15.98 -2.00 7.95
CA HIS A 18 17.21 -2.79 8.00
C HIS A 18 17.10 -4.01 8.93
N GLU A 19 16.25 -3.91 9.93
CA GLU A 19 16.07 -4.97 10.94
C GLU A 19 15.28 -6.19 10.46
N ARG A 20 14.50 -6.00 9.41
CA ARG A 20 13.76 -7.08 8.74
C ARG A 20 14.19 -7.12 7.29
N PRO A 21 15.08 -8.06 6.91
CA PRO A 21 15.49 -8.17 5.52
C PRO A 21 14.27 -8.40 4.64
N MET A 22 14.09 -7.55 3.65
CA MET A 22 13.10 -7.79 2.61
C MET A 22 13.56 -9.00 1.80
N GLY A 23 12.81 -10.09 1.94
CA GLY A 23 13.04 -11.30 1.14
C GLY A 23 12.19 -11.27 -0.13
N TRP A 24 12.70 -11.91 -1.16
CA TRP A 24 11.92 -12.19 -2.36
C TRP A 24 12.20 -13.63 -2.82
N THR A 25 11.23 -14.22 -3.46
CA THR A 25 11.37 -15.57 -4.05
C THR A 25 10.77 -15.52 -5.45
N ALA A 26 11.53 -15.99 -6.43
CA ALA A 26 11.03 -16.17 -7.78
C ALA A 26 10.28 -17.50 -7.88
N ALA A 27 9.15 -17.51 -8.58
CA ALA A 27 8.41 -18.74 -8.86
C ALA A 27 9.17 -19.66 -9.85
N GLU A 28 10.11 -19.10 -10.61
CA GLU A 28 10.97 -19.80 -11.58
C GLU A 28 10.21 -20.56 -12.69
N GLU A 29 8.98 -20.16 -12.94
CA GLU A 29 8.18 -20.72 -14.02
C GLU A 29 8.59 -20.08 -15.35
N PRO A 30 9.27 -20.79 -16.26
CA PRO A 30 9.75 -20.22 -17.51
C PRO A 30 8.60 -19.88 -18.45
N ASP A 31 8.78 -18.85 -19.29
CA ASP A 31 7.89 -18.55 -20.38
C ASP A 31 8.16 -19.50 -21.56
N PRO A 32 7.18 -20.33 -21.96
CA PRO A 32 7.38 -21.28 -23.07
C PRO A 32 7.50 -20.60 -24.44
N PHE A 33 7.10 -19.34 -24.56
CA PHE A 33 7.14 -18.59 -25.82
C PHE A 33 8.39 -17.72 -25.99
N ASN A 34 9.25 -17.70 -24.98
CA ASN A 34 10.47 -16.91 -24.97
C ASN A 34 11.70 -17.84 -24.91
N PRO A 35 12.66 -17.74 -25.84
CA PRO A 35 13.85 -18.59 -25.84
C PRO A 35 14.69 -18.53 -24.56
N LEU A 36 14.62 -17.41 -23.84
CA LEU A 36 15.30 -17.20 -22.56
C LEU A 36 14.44 -17.65 -21.35
N GLY A 37 13.18 -17.99 -21.57
CA GLY A 37 12.23 -18.27 -20.51
C GLY A 37 11.90 -17.07 -19.62
N ALA A 38 12.30 -15.87 -20.01
CA ALA A 38 12.17 -14.67 -19.19
C ALA A 38 10.73 -14.11 -19.23
N LYS A 39 10.27 -13.59 -18.09
CA LYS A 39 8.99 -12.89 -17.96
C LYS A 39 9.20 -11.46 -17.46
N GLY A 40 8.35 -10.53 -17.94
CA GLY A 40 8.29 -9.19 -17.37
C GLY A 40 7.71 -9.21 -15.96
N ILE A 41 8.25 -8.39 -15.06
CA ILE A 41 7.82 -8.32 -13.64
C ILE A 41 7.31 -6.94 -13.21
N GLY A 42 7.25 -5.98 -14.11
CA GLY A 42 6.84 -4.61 -13.78
C GLY A 42 5.37 -4.51 -13.39
N GLU A 43 4.48 -4.89 -14.27
CA GLU A 43 3.04 -4.74 -14.09
C GLU A 43 2.41 -5.67 -13.02
N PRO A 44 2.82 -6.93 -12.86
CA PRO A 44 2.20 -7.81 -11.86
C PRO A 44 2.21 -7.28 -10.43
N ALA A 45 3.19 -6.44 -10.08
CA ALA A 45 3.32 -5.85 -8.75
C ALA A 45 2.41 -4.63 -8.50
N ILE A 46 1.82 -4.02 -9.52
CA ILE A 46 1.04 -2.78 -9.40
C ILE A 46 -0.17 -2.97 -8.48
N GLY A 47 -0.92 -4.04 -8.67
CA GLY A 47 -2.10 -4.35 -7.85
C GLY A 47 -1.76 -4.64 -6.38
N ALA A 48 -0.59 -5.20 -6.12
CA ALA A 48 -0.17 -5.57 -4.77
C ALA A 48 0.27 -4.36 -3.93
N GLY A 49 0.79 -3.30 -4.55
CA GLY A 49 1.32 -2.13 -3.83
C GLY A 49 0.28 -1.44 -2.95
N THR A 50 -0.87 -1.10 -3.49
CA THR A 50 -1.96 -0.48 -2.74
C THR A 50 -2.48 -1.41 -1.64
N ALA A 51 -2.68 -2.68 -1.95
CA ALA A 51 -3.15 -3.67 -1.00
C ALA A 51 -2.18 -3.85 0.17
N SER A 52 -0.88 -3.88 -0.09
CA SER A 52 0.15 -4.00 0.94
C SER A 52 0.13 -2.82 1.92
N VAL A 53 -0.03 -1.60 1.41
CA VAL A 53 -0.14 -0.40 2.27
C VAL A 53 -1.41 -0.45 3.11
N LEU A 54 -2.55 -0.80 2.53
CA LEU A 54 -3.81 -0.91 3.26
C LEU A 54 -3.74 -1.99 4.35
N CYS A 55 -3.15 -3.14 4.05
CA CYS A 55 -2.93 -4.19 5.03
C CYS A 55 -1.98 -3.76 6.16
N ALA A 56 -0.91 -3.04 5.84
CA ALA A 56 0.01 -2.53 6.84
C ALA A 56 -0.65 -1.52 7.78
N ILE A 57 -1.51 -0.64 7.25
CA ILE A 57 -2.28 0.29 8.08
C ILE A 57 -3.26 -0.48 8.98
N ALA A 58 -3.96 -1.47 8.42
CA ALA A 58 -4.90 -2.29 9.20
C ALA A 58 -4.18 -3.06 10.32
N ASP A 59 -3.02 -3.64 10.04
CA ASP A 59 -2.20 -4.34 11.02
C ASP A 59 -1.74 -3.41 12.14
N ALA A 60 -1.28 -2.21 11.80
CA ALA A 60 -0.89 -1.19 12.76
C ALA A 60 -2.05 -0.73 13.67
N LEU A 61 -3.28 -0.84 13.20
CA LEU A 61 -4.50 -0.53 13.96
C LEU A 61 -5.08 -1.75 14.70
N GLY A 62 -4.30 -2.81 14.87
CA GLY A 62 -4.70 -4.01 15.59
C GLY A 62 -5.48 -5.05 14.78
N GLY A 63 -5.42 -4.97 13.46
CA GLY A 63 -6.04 -5.93 12.54
C GLY A 63 -7.56 -5.74 12.31
N GLU A 64 -8.21 -4.90 13.10
CA GLU A 64 -9.64 -4.61 12.96
C GLU A 64 -9.94 -3.40 12.08
N GLY A 65 -8.90 -2.69 11.67
CA GLY A 65 -8.98 -1.42 10.95
C GLY A 65 -9.04 -1.55 9.43
N TYR A 66 -9.76 -2.52 8.88
CA TYR A 66 -9.84 -2.67 7.42
C TYR A 66 -10.48 -1.45 6.76
N PHE A 67 -9.77 -0.90 5.79
CA PHE A 67 -10.27 0.14 4.92
C PHE A 67 -10.63 -0.47 3.57
N TYR A 68 -11.88 -0.30 3.16
CA TYR A 68 -12.38 -0.84 1.89
C TYR A 68 -12.27 0.15 0.74
N ARG A 69 -11.61 1.27 0.99
CA ARG A 69 -11.39 2.33 -0.01
C ARG A 69 -10.01 2.95 0.11
N SER A 70 -9.51 3.45 -0.99
CA SER A 70 -8.26 4.20 -1.11
C SER A 70 -8.56 5.58 -1.73
N PRO A 71 -7.84 6.64 -1.39
CA PRO A 71 -6.78 6.69 -0.39
C PRO A 71 -7.30 6.69 1.06
N VAL A 72 -6.48 6.20 1.98
CA VAL A 72 -6.75 6.32 3.42
C VAL A 72 -6.24 7.67 3.90
N ASN A 73 -7.12 8.50 4.41
CA ASN A 73 -6.82 9.82 4.93
C ASN A 73 -6.59 9.78 6.45
N VAL A 74 -5.96 10.83 6.98
CA VAL A 74 -5.64 10.93 8.42
C VAL A 74 -6.90 10.89 9.29
N ASP A 75 -7.96 11.53 8.86
CA ASP A 75 -9.26 11.55 9.55
C ASP A 75 -9.90 10.15 9.65
N MET A 76 -9.73 9.31 8.63
CA MET A 76 -10.16 7.92 8.68
C MET A 76 -9.38 7.10 9.71
N VAL A 77 -8.07 7.30 9.78
CA VAL A 77 -7.20 6.63 10.77
C VAL A 77 -7.55 7.10 12.19
N LEU A 78 -7.72 8.39 12.40
CA LEU A 78 -8.10 8.96 13.70
C LEU A 78 -9.47 8.46 14.14
N ALA A 79 -10.45 8.42 13.24
CA ALA A 79 -11.78 7.89 13.54
C ALA A 79 -11.72 6.42 14.01
N LYS A 80 -10.84 5.61 13.40
CA LYS A 80 -10.62 4.23 13.84
C LYS A 80 -9.95 4.14 15.20
N LEU A 81 -8.94 4.95 15.45
CA LEU A 81 -8.24 4.99 16.73
C LEU A 81 -9.14 5.43 17.87
N GLU A 82 -10.01 6.41 17.62
CA GLU A 82 -10.92 6.96 18.63
C GLU A 82 -12.26 6.24 18.69
N GLN A 83 -12.48 5.25 17.81
CA GLN A 83 -13.74 4.50 17.70
C GLN A 83 -14.97 5.40 17.48
N ILE A 84 -14.78 6.52 16.83
CA ILE A 84 -15.84 7.47 16.48
C ILE A 84 -16.26 7.28 15.01
N ALA A 85 -17.43 7.81 14.67
CA ALA A 85 -17.89 7.81 13.28
C ALA A 85 -16.95 8.66 12.40
N GLU A 86 -16.70 8.19 11.17
CA GLU A 86 -15.95 8.99 10.20
C GLU A 86 -16.67 10.31 9.94
N PRO A 87 -15.95 11.46 9.97
CA PRO A 87 -16.57 12.78 9.91
C PRO A 87 -17.18 13.14 8.54
N HIS A 88 -16.96 12.31 7.53
CA HIS A 88 -17.40 12.57 6.16
C HIS A 88 -18.21 11.41 5.59
N ASP A 89 -19.33 11.77 4.98
CA ASP A 89 -20.03 10.86 4.08
C ASP A 89 -19.10 10.38 2.97
N ARG A 90 -19.32 9.15 2.54
CA ARG A 90 -18.58 8.58 1.40
C ARG A 90 -18.77 9.50 0.21
N LEU A 91 -17.69 10.04 -0.31
CA LEU A 91 -17.71 10.71 -1.60
C LEU A 91 -18.21 9.70 -2.64
N MET A 92 -19.45 9.82 -3.01
CA MET A 92 -20.02 9.10 -4.14
C MET A 92 -19.45 9.74 -5.39
N ASN A 93 -18.34 9.21 -5.89
CA ASN A 93 -17.91 9.57 -7.24
C ASN A 93 -18.93 8.99 -8.22
N HIS A 94 -19.82 9.84 -8.65
CA HIS A 94 -20.62 9.58 -9.84
C HIS A 94 -19.68 9.77 -11.04
N VAL A 95 -19.24 8.66 -11.60
CA VAL A 95 -18.63 8.61 -12.93
C VAL A 95 -19.74 8.56 -13.96
#